data_c8e632fe7286882c67b6db3cb9919307
#
_entry.id   c8e632fe7286882c67b6db3cb9919307
#
_cell.length_a   1.000
_cell.length_b   1.000
_cell.length_c   1.000
_cell.angle_alpha   90.00
_cell.angle_beta   90.00
_cell.angle_gamma   90.00
#
_symmetry.space_group_name_H-M   'P 1'
#
loop_
_entity.id
_entity.type
_entity.pdbx_description
1 polymer ?
#
loop_
_entity_poly.entity_id
_entity_poly.type
_entity_poly.pdbx_seq_one_letter_code
_entity_poly.pdbx_strand_id
1 'polypeptide(L)'
;MTKIKVENPVVELDGDEMTRIIWDFIKQQLILPYLDVDLKYYDLGIESRDATDDQITIDSAEAIKKYGVGVKCATITPDEARVEEFGLKKMWRSPNGTIRNILGGVIFREPIIISNIPRLVPGWTKPIVVGRHAFGDQYRATDFKVPGPGTLTLTYTPADGSEPMEFDVYDFPGGGVAMGMYNLDDSIRDFARASMRYGLSRNYPVYLSTKNTILKAYDGQFKDLFAEVYEAEFKDEFEAAGLTYEHRLIDDMVAAAMKWEGGYVWACKNYDGDVQSDTVAQGFGSLGLMTSVLMTPDGKTVEAEAAHGTVTRHYRQHQQGNPTSTNPVASIFAWTRGLAHRGKLDGTPEVTNFAETLERVCIETVESGKMTKDLALLVGPDQPYQTTQEFLASIDENLQAAMA
;
A
#
# COMPACT_ATOMS: atom_id res chain seq x y z
N MET A 1 12.61 -26.81 16.64
CA MET A 1 12.17 -26.94 15.24
C MET A 1 13.32 -26.54 14.32
N THR A 2 13.58 -27.27 13.25
CA THR A 2 14.58 -26.83 12.25
C THR A 2 14.02 -25.66 11.49
N LYS A 3 14.80 -24.57 11.34
CA LYS A 3 14.35 -23.38 10.60
C LYS A 3 14.16 -23.70 9.13
N ILE A 4 13.12 -23.12 8.55
CA ILE A 4 12.86 -23.17 7.10
C ILE A 4 13.86 -22.23 6.41
N LYS A 5 14.60 -22.75 5.44
CA LYS A 5 15.57 -21.96 4.68
C LYS A 5 14.87 -21.07 3.65
N VAL A 6 15.24 -19.80 3.63
CA VAL A 6 14.84 -18.83 2.59
C VAL A 6 16.03 -18.69 1.63
N GLU A 7 15.85 -19.10 0.38
CA GLU A 7 16.95 -19.26 -0.57
C GLU A 7 17.60 -17.93 -1.00
N ASN A 8 16.82 -16.88 -1.15
CA ASN A 8 17.31 -15.56 -1.56
C ASN A 8 16.96 -14.49 -0.52
N PRO A 9 17.75 -13.39 -0.47
CA PRO A 9 17.55 -12.35 0.52
C PRO A 9 16.17 -11.68 0.46
N VAL A 10 15.75 -11.15 1.62
CA VAL A 10 14.65 -10.19 1.74
C VAL A 10 15.24 -8.86 2.21
N VAL A 11 14.82 -7.76 1.60
CA VAL A 11 15.23 -6.42 2.01
C VAL A 11 14.32 -5.94 3.12
N GLU A 12 14.90 -5.65 4.28
CA GLU A 12 14.18 -5.12 5.44
C GLU A 12 14.41 -3.61 5.54
N LEU A 13 13.33 -2.85 5.53
CA LEU A 13 13.33 -1.40 5.71
C LEU A 13 12.70 -1.08 7.06
N ASP A 14 13.54 -0.75 8.04
CA ASP A 14 13.09 -0.35 9.38
C ASP A 14 12.50 1.07 9.35
N GLY A 15 11.78 1.45 10.40
CA GLY A 15 11.03 2.70 10.43
C GLY A 15 11.18 3.48 11.73
N ASP A 16 10.07 4.09 12.17
CA ASP A 16 10.05 5.05 13.27
C ASP A 16 9.05 4.68 14.37
N GLU A 17 9.27 5.26 15.54
CA GLU A 17 8.35 5.37 16.67
C GLU A 17 7.80 4.00 17.14
N MET A 18 6.52 3.90 17.47
CA MET A 18 5.92 2.68 18.01
C MET A 18 5.98 1.51 17.03
N THR A 19 5.83 1.79 15.74
CA THR A 19 5.89 0.75 14.71
C THR A 19 7.27 0.11 14.59
N ARG A 20 8.37 0.84 14.80
CA ARG A 20 9.72 0.30 14.86
C ARG A 20 9.89 -0.73 16.00
N ILE A 21 9.36 -0.41 17.16
CA ILE A 21 9.41 -1.30 18.33
C ILE A 21 8.63 -2.58 18.06
N ILE A 22 7.42 -2.45 17.50
CA ILE A 22 6.57 -3.59 17.14
C ILE A 22 7.21 -4.42 16.04
N TRP A 23 7.83 -3.76 15.05
CA TRP A 23 8.53 -4.43 13.95
C TRP A 23 9.65 -5.35 14.44
N ASP A 24 10.44 -4.87 15.39
CA ASP A 24 11.48 -5.70 16.01
C ASP A 24 10.89 -6.87 16.81
N PHE A 25 9.83 -6.66 17.58
CA PHE A 25 9.15 -7.76 18.28
C PHE A 25 8.62 -8.82 17.31
N ILE A 26 7.98 -8.43 16.21
CA ILE A 26 7.51 -9.35 15.18
C ILE A 26 8.69 -10.16 14.62
N LYS A 27 9.75 -9.49 14.23
CA LYS A 27 10.97 -10.10 13.67
C LYS A 27 11.57 -11.13 14.62
N GLN A 28 11.75 -10.75 15.89
CA GLN A 28 12.39 -11.62 16.89
C GLN A 28 11.53 -12.78 17.34
N GLN A 29 10.20 -12.62 17.40
CA GLN A 29 9.30 -13.65 17.93
C GLN A 29 8.65 -14.50 16.84
N LEU A 30 8.28 -13.92 15.70
CA LEU A 30 7.46 -14.59 14.69
C LEU A 30 8.20 -14.92 13.38
N ILE A 31 9.37 -14.35 13.13
CA ILE A 31 10.10 -14.55 11.87
C ILE A 31 11.39 -15.33 12.08
N LEU A 32 12.36 -14.77 12.80
CA LEU A 32 13.69 -15.35 12.96
C LEU A 32 13.74 -16.69 13.70
N PRO A 33 12.83 -17.03 14.64
CA PRO A 33 12.81 -18.36 15.23
C PRO A 33 12.44 -19.47 14.24
N TYR A 34 11.67 -19.16 13.20
CA TYR A 34 11.12 -20.10 12.22
C TYR A 34 11.88 -20.14 10.91
N LEU A 35 12.47 -19.03 10.50
CA LEU A 35 13.13 -18.89 9.21
C LEU A 35 14.64 -18.66 9.36
N ASP A 36 15.40 -19.30 8.46
CA ASP A 36 16.79 -18.95 8.16
C ASP A 36 16.79 -18.06 6.92
N VAL A 37 16.78 -16.74 7.14
CA VAL A 37 16.63 -15.73 6.11
C VAL A 37 17.78 -14.71 6.16
N ASP A 38 18.36 -14.42 5.01
CA ASP A 38 19.33 -13.31 4.84
C ASP A 38 18.55 -11.99 4.69
N LEU A 39 18.58 -11.17 5.73
CA LEU A 39 17.94 -9.84 5.73
C LEU A 39 18.96 -8.77 5.31
N LYS A 40 18.68 -8.08 4.21
CA LYS A 40 19.39 -6.87 3.80
C LYS A 40 18.73 -5.67 4.48
N TYR A 41 19.28 -5.30 5.63
CA TYR A 41 18.71 -4.29 6.53
C TYR A 41 19.07 -2.87 6.13
N TYR A 42 18.06 -2.01 6.08
CA TYR A 42 18.17 -0.56 5.88
C TYR A 42 17.35 0.17 6.95
N ASP A 43 18.01 1.04 7.70
CA ASP A 43 17.34 1.88 8.70
C ASP A 43 16.75 3.13 8.01
N LEU A 44 15.45 3.14 7.78
CA LEU A 44 14.72 4.30 7.26
C LEU A 44 14.10 5.19 8.34
N GLY A 45 14.54 5.03 9.60
CA GLY A 45 14.20 5.97 10.66
C GLY A 45 14.64 7.39 10.30
N ILE A 46 13.88 8.39 10.76
CA ILE A 46 14.07 9.80 10.34
C ILE A 46 15.48 10.32 10.62
N GLU A 47 16.11 9.89 11.72
CA GLU A 47 17.46 10.29 12.09
C GLU A 47 18.51 9.70 11.12
N SER A 48 18.37 8.43 10.75
CA SER A 48 19.25 7.77 9.77
C SER A 48 19.10 8.39 8.38
N ARG A 49 17.89 8.71 7.98
CA ARG A 49 17.60 9.40 6.72
C ARG A 49 18.22 10.79 6.69
N ASP A 50 18.11 11.55 7.79
CA ASP A 50 18.74 12.87 7.91
C ASP A 50 20.26 12.78 7.87
N ALA A 51 20.84 11.81 8.58
CA ALA A 51 22.29 11.60 8.60
C ALA A 51 22.88 11.28 7.21
N THR A 52 22.11 10.57 6.37
CA THR A 52 22.53 10.16 5.00
C THR A 52 22.03 11.08 3.90
N ASP A 53 21.47 12.24 4.22
CA ASP A 53 20.79 13.12 3.26
C ASP A 53 19.76 12.38 2.39
N ASP A 54 19.03 11.45 3.03
CA ASP A 54 18.03 10.54 2.44
C ASP A 54 18.56 9.54 1.40
N GLN A 55 19.89 9.41 1.26
CA GLN A 55 20.47 8.45 0.33
C GLN A 55 20.12 7.01 0.68
N ILE A 56 19.96 6.68 1.97
CA ILE A 56 19.58 5.34 2.42
C ILE A 56 18.21 4.89 1.88
N THR A 57 17.29 5.81 1.64
CA THR A 57 16.00 5.50 1.01
C THR A 57 16.19 5.06 -0.44
N ILE A 58 17.07 5.72 -1.18
CA ILE A 58 17.40 5.35 -2.57
C ILE A 58 18.09 3.99 -2.59
N ASP A 59 19.10 3.80 -1.73
CA ASP A 59 19.86 2.55 -1.64
C ASP A 59 18.97 1.36 -1.30
N SER A 60 17.98 1.55 -0.41
CA SER A 60 17.02 0.51 -0.06
C SER A 60 16.10 0.13 -1.23
N ALA A 61 15.64 1.11 -2.01
CA ALA A 61 14.82 0.87 -3.19
C ALA A 61 15.60 0.13 -4.29
N GLU A 62 16.85 0.49 -4.51
CA GLU A 62 17.73 -0.23 -5.47
C GLU A 62 18.02 -1.66 -4.99
N ALA A 63 18.13 -1.88 -3.66
CA ALA A 63 18.26 -3.22 -3.11
C ALA A 63 16.99 -4.05 -3.37
N ILE A 64 15.79 -3.46 -3.20
CA ILE A 64 14.53 -4.16 -3.52
C ILE A 64 14.48 -4.54 -4.99
N LYS A 65 14.87 -3.66 -5.90
CA LYS A 65 14.98 -3.99 -7.34
C LYS A 65 15.91 -5.19 -7.56
N LYS A 66 17.05 -5.21 -6.88
CA LYS A 66 18.05 -6.26 -7.03
C LYS A 66 17.58 -7.61 -6.50
N TYR A 67 16.93 -7.63 -5.33
CA TYR A 67 16.56 -8.87 -4.65
C TYR A 67 15.10 -9.29 -4.86
N GLY A 68 14.27 -8.41 -5.39
CA GLY A 68 12.88 -8.68 -5.77
C GLY A 68 11.86 -8.57 -4.64
N VAL A 69 12.27 -8.53 -3.37
CA VAL A 69 11.34 -8.47 -2.24
C VAL A 69 11.82 -7.50 -1.18
N GLY A 70 10.97 -6.56 -0.82
CA GLY A 70 11.12 -5.66 0.31
C GLY A 70 9.97 -5.80 1.31
N VAL A 71 10.29 -5.68 2.60
CA VAL A 71 9.32 -5.54 3.69
C VAL A 71 9.65 -4.26 4.46
N LYS A 72 8.63 -3.43 4.68
CA LYS A 72 8.85 -2.07 5.18
C LYS A 72 8.01 -1.74 6.39
N CYS A 73 8.67 -1.24 7.42
CA CYS A 73 8.06 -0.60 8.57
C CYS A 73 7.57 0.82 8.23
N ALA A 74 6.61 1.34 9.00
CA ALA A 74 6.13 2.70 8.84
C ALA A 74 7.22 3.74 9.20
N THR A 75 7.28 4.81 8.42
CA THR A 75 8.28 5.88 8.53
C THR A 75 7.65 7.25 8.71
N ILE A 76 8.32 8.15 9.41
CA ILE A 76 7.91 9.55 9.54
C ILE A 76 8.08 10.28 8.21
N THR A 77 7.03 10.99 7.77
CA THR A 77 7.15 12.08 6.80
C THR A 77 7.08 13.38 7.59
N PRO A 78 8.20 14.12 7.75
CA PRO A 78 8.25 15.25 8.65
C PRO A 78 7.48 16.46 8.11
N ASP A 79 6.78 17.14 9.01
CA ASP A 79 6.31 18.51 8.90
C ASP A 79 7.26 19.46 9.64
N GLU A 80 6.91 20.73 9.73
CA GLU A 80 7.71 21.75 10.41
C GLU A 80 7.98 21.40 11.89
N ALA A 81 6.97 20.86 12.59
CA ALA A 81 7.08 20.49 13.99
C ALA A 81 8.06 19.31 14.17
N ARG A 82 8.03 18.34 13.24
CA ARG A 82 8.97 17.21 13.25
C ARG A 82 10.39 17.63 12.91
N VAL A 83 10.56 18.59 11.99
CA VAL A 83 11.88 19.16 11.68
C VAL A 83 12.50 19.78 12.94
N GLU A 84 11.72 20.54 13.72
CA GLU A 84 12.17 21.13 14.97
C GLU A 84 12.45 20.06 16.05
N GLU A 85 11.53 19.11 16.23
CA GLU A 85 11.62 18.03 17.23
C GLU A 85 12.90 17.20 17.08
N PHE A 86 13.23 16.81 15.85
CA PHE A 86 14.39 15.95 15.54
C PHE A 86 15.65 16.72 15.14
N GLY A 87 15.58 18.05 15.06
CA GLY A 87 16.70 18.89 14.62
C GLY A 87 17.16 18.58 13.19
N LEU A 88 16.22 18.29 12.28
CA LEU A 88 16.52 17.85 10.94
C LEU A 88 17.13 18.97 10.08
N LYS A 89 18.02 18.60 9.16
CA LYS A 89 18.64 19.51 8.19
C LYS A 89 17.60 20.17 7.28
N LYS A 90 16.52 19.45 6.96
CA LYS A 90 15.40 19.94 6.15
C LYS A 90 14.15 19.07 6.32
N MET A 91 13.04 19.52 5.78
CA MET A 91 11.80 18.75 5.70
C MET A 91 11.89 17.72 4.56
N TRP A 92 12.31 16.49 4.91
CA TRP A 92 12.51 15.40 3.96
C TRP A 92 11.18 14.96 3.33
N ARG A 93 11.25 14.54 2.06
CA ARG A 93 10.09 13.97 1.37
C ARG A 93 9.70 12.61 1.97
N SER A 94 8.48 12.15 1.68
CA SER A 94 8.05 10.82 2.05
C SER A 94 8.96 9.75 1.41
N PRO A 95 9.55 8.83 2.19
CA PRO A 95 10.34 7.74 1.63
C PRO A 95 9.51 6.81 0.75
N ASN A 96 8.21 6.64 1.07
CA ASN A 96 7.29 5.85 0.24
C ASN A 96 7.21 6.42 -1.19
N GLY A 97 7.14 7.74 -1.33
CA GLY A 97 7.15 8.38 -2.65
C GLY A 97 8.44 8.11 -3.44
N THR A 98 9.59 8.19 -2.78
CA THR A 98 10.89 7.91 -3.39
C THR A 98 11.00 6.45 -3.83
N ILE A 99 10.65 5.50 -2.95
CA ILE A 99 10.67 4.06 -3.26
C ILE A 99 9.75 3.74 -4.43
N ARG A 100 8.51 4.24 -4.41
CA ARG A 100 7.52 4.03 -5.48
C ARG A 100 7.98 4.56 -6.82
N ASN A 101 8.65 5.72 -6.83
CA ASN A 101 9.19 6.30 -8.07
C ASN A 101 10.37 5.48 -8.63
N ILE A 102 11.17 4.86 -7.77
CA ILE A 102 12.32 4.04 -8.19
C ILE A 102 11.85 2.67 -8.67
N LEU A 103 10.94 2.03 -7.95
CA LEU A 103 10.44 0.70 -8.30
C LEU A 103 9.45 0.72 -9.47
N GLY A 104 8.66 1.79 -9.58
CA GLY A 104 7.46 1.81 -10.39
C GLY A 104 6.39 0.87 -9.82
N GLY A 105 5.32 0.64 -10.59
CA GLY A 105 4.30 -0.32 -10.20
C GLY A 105 3.05 0.29 -9.58
N VAL A 106 2.25 -0.58 -8.99
CA VAL A 106 0.92 -0.31 -8.46
C VAL A 106 0.85 -0.72 -7.01
N ILE A 107 0.19 0.09 -6.20
CA ILE A 107 -0.07 -0.23 -4.80
C ILE A 107 -1.41 -0.93 -4.71
N PHE A 108 -1.40 -2.18 -4.23
CA PHE A 108 -2.60 -2.93 -3.92
C PHE A 108 -2.83 -2.92 -2.42
N ARG A 109 -3.98 -2.38 -2.01
CA ARG A 109 -4.44 -2.36 -0.63
C ARG A 109 -5.59 -3.33 -0.48
N GLU A 110 -5.42 -4.31 0.40
CA GLU A 110 -6.36 -5.38 0.63
C GLU A 110 -6.76 -5.44 2.12
N PRO A 111 -8.05 -5.45 2.47
CA PRO A 111 -8.49 -5.58 3.84
C PRO A 111 -8.23 -6.99 4.38
N ILE A 112 -7.81 -7.05 5.64
CA ILE A 112 -7.74 -8.29 6.43
C ILE A 112 -9.11 -8.49 7.07
N ILE A 113 -9.84 -9.52 6.63
CA ILE A 113 -11.18 -9.83 7.12
C ILE A 113 -11.08 -10.77 8.31
N ILE A 114 -11.63 -10.34 9.46
CA ILE A 114 -11.70 -11.11 10.69
C ILE A 114 -13.16 -11.20 11.10
N SER A 115 -13.69 -12.40 11.32
CA SER A 115 -15.13 -12.65 11.39
C SER A 115 -15.82 -11.97 12.57
N ASN A 116 -15.14 -11.83 13.71
CA ASN A 116 -15.67 -11.19 14.91
C ASN A 116 -15.43 -9.67 14.99
N ILE A 117 -14.76 -9.08 14.01
CA ILE A 117 -14.60 -7.62 13.90
C ILE A 117 -15.74 -7.06 13.07
N PRO A 118 -16.61 -6.21 13.64
CA PRO A 118 -17.75 -5.64 12.95
C PRO A 118 -17.31 -4.76 11.77
N ARG A 119 -17.98 -4.91 10.63
CA ARG A 119 -17.79 -4.07 9.44
C ARG A 119 -18.80 -2.93 9.46
N LEU A 120 -18.39 -1.72 9.08
CA LEU A 120 -19.31 -0.61 8.91
C LEU A 120 -20.26 -0.83 7.73
N VAL A 121 -19.80 -1.60 6.71
CA VAL A 121 -20.64 -2.05 5.60
C VAL A 121 -20.86 -3.55 5.73
N PRO A 122 -21.96 -4.00 6.35
CA PRO A 122 -22.17 -5.42 6.67
C PRO A 122 -22.22 -6.35 5.44
N GLY A 123 -22.57 -5.80 4.28
CA GLY A 123 -22.63 -6.54 3.01
C GLY A 123 -21.25 -6.92 2.43
N TRP A 124 -20.18 -6.32 2.89
CA TRP A 124 -18.83 -6.64 2.41
C TRP A 124 -18.30 -7.92 3.05
N THR A 125 -18.54 -9.03 2.39
CA THR A 125 -18.15 -10.37 2.88
C THR A 125 -16.86 -10.89 2.26
N LYS A 126 -16.41 -10.26 1.16
CA LYS A 126 -15.17 -10.57 0.44
C LYS A 126 -14.29 -9.32 0.33
N PRO A 127 -12.97 -9.45 0.18
CA PRO A 127 -12.10 -8.30 0.03
C PRO A 127 -12.45 -7.41 -1.16
N ILE A 128 -12.43 -6.11 -0.96
CA ILE A 128 -12.34 -5.12 -2.03
C ILE A 128 -10.87 -4.70 -2.09
N VAL A 129 -10.17 -5.09 -3.15
CA VAL A 129 -8.76 -4.74 -3.34
C VAL A 129 -8.68 -3.45 -4.13
N VAL A 130 -8.17 -2.39 -3.53
CA VAL A 130 -7.93 -1.12 -4.24
C VAL A 130 -6.54 -1.13 -4.85
N GLY A 131 -6.46 -1.08 -6.19
CA GLY A 131 -5.23 -0.89 -6.93
C GLY A 131 -5.03 0.59 -7.24
N ARG A 132 -4.02 1.22 -6.61
CA ARG A 132 -3.69 2.64 -6.81
C ARG A 132 -2.55 2.81 -7.80
N HIS A 133 -2.78 3.59 -8.86
CA HIS A 133 -1.74 4.04 -9.76
C HIS A 133 -0.87 5.10 -9.07
N ALA A 134 0.24 4.69 -8.48
CA ALA A 134 1.06 5.56 -7.64
C ALA A 134 2.01 6.48 -8.44
N PHE A 135 1.58 6.98 -9.58
CA PHE A 135 2.37 7.84 -10.48
C PHE A 135 1.53 9.00 -11.03
N GLY A 136 2.15 10.16 -11.18
CA GLY A 136 1.55 11.30 -11.88
C GLY A 136 0.38 11.94 -11.12
N ASP A 137 -0.53 12.53 -11.89
CA ASP A 137 -1.74 13.22 -11.47
C ASP A 137 -1.45 14.33 -10.44
N GLN A 138 -2.32 14.53 -9.46
CA GLN A 138 -2.19 15.57 -8.43
C GLN A 138 -0.89 15.46 -7.61
N TYR A 139 -0.33 14.26 -7.48
CA TYR A 139 0.90 14.02 -6.70
C TYR A 139 2.20 14.45 -7.41
N ARG A 140 2.11 14.78 -8.69
CA ARG A 140 3.18 15.32 -9.52
C ARG A 140 2.80 16.63 -10.19
N ALA A 141 1.78 17.29 -9.68
CA ALA A 141 1.30 18.55 -10.22
C ALA A 141 2.26 19.70 -9.95
N THR A 142 2.25 20.66 -10.87
CA THR A 142 2.77 22.01 -10.66
C THR A 142 1.59 22.90 -10.32
N ASP A 143 1.47 23.33 -9.08
CA ASP A 143 0.41 24.22 -8.61
C ASP A 143 0.98 25.56 -8.13
N PHE A 144 0.20 26.62 -8.30
CA PHE A 144 0.62 27.97 -7.91
C PHE A 144 -0.57 28.89 -7.66
N LYS A 145 -0.28 29.97 -6.90
CA LYS A 145 -1.24 31.07 -6.70
C LYS A 145 -1.13 32.08 -7.84
N VAL A 146 -2.27 32.39 -8.44
CA VAL A 146 -2.39 33.49 -9.43
C VAL A 146 -2.51 34.81 -8.66
N PRO A 147 -1.58 35.75 -8.83
CA PRO A 147 -1.51 36.97 -7.98
C PRO A 147 -2.55 38.02 -8.29
N GLY A 148 -3.13 38.03 -9.49
CA GLY A 148 -4.06 39.08 -9.93
C GLY A 148 -4.61 38.84 -11.33
N PRO A 149 -5.25 39.85 -11.97
CA PRO A 149 -5.82 39.71 -13.30
C PRO A 149 -4.78 39.27 -14.34
N GLY A 150 -5.16 38.39 -15.25
CA GLY A 150 -4.29 37.91 -16.33
C GLY A 150 -4.79 36.62 -16.97
N THR A 151 -4.19 36.23 -18.08
CA THR A 151 -4.53 35.01 -18.82
C THR A 151 -3.59 33.90 -18.47
N LEU A 152 -4.13 32.73 -18.19
CA LEU A 152 -3.36 31.46 -18.06
C LEU A 152 -3.45 30.69 -19.37
N THR A 153 -2.28 30.35 -19.92
CA THR A 153 -2.14 29.45 -21.08
C THR A 153 -1.26 28.25 -20.74
N LEU A 154 -1.52 27.12 -21.38
CA LEU A 154 -0.63 25.95 -21.39
C LEU A 154 -0.02 25.81 -22.77
N THR A 155 1.29 25.64 -22.84
CA THR A 155 2.02 25.41 -24.09
C THR A 155 2.71 24.06 -24.04
N TYR A 156 2.45 23.22 -25.05
CA TYR A 156 3.23 22.02 -25.31
C TYR A 156 4.17 22.26 -26.49
N THR A 157 5.47 22.12 -26.27
CA THR A 157 6.50 22.28 -27.30
C THR A 157 7.04 20.93 -27.72
N PRO A 158 6.75 20.45 -28.95
CA PRO A 158 7.25 19.17 -29.45
C PRO A 158 8.78 19.15 -29.58
N ALA A 159 9.39 18.02 -29.24
CA ALA A 159 10.85 17.84 -29.33
C ALA A 159 11.37 17.69 -30.76
N ASP A 160 10.50 17.34 -31.71
CA ASP A 160 10.83 17.18 -33.13
C ASP A 160 10.86 18.48 -33.91
N GLY A 161 10.59 19.62 -33.25
CA GLY A 161 10.56 20.96 -33.86
C GLY A 161 9.27 21.30 -34.62
N SER A 162 8.23 20.48 -34.51
CA SER A 162 6.90 20.85 -35.02
C SER A 162 6.31 22.02 -34.23
N GLU A 163 5.25 22.65 -34.76
CA GLU A 163 4.62 23.83 -34.15
C GLU A 163 4.13 23.54 -32.73
N PRO A 164 4.39 24.43 -31.77
CA PRO A 164 3.86 24.31 -30.41
C PRO A 164 2.32 24.32 -30.41
N MET A 165 1.76 23.62 -29.47
CA MET A 165 0.32 23.64 -29.17
C MET A 165 0.06 24.51 -27.95
N GLU A 166 -0.84 25.50 -28.11
CA GLU A 166 -1.22 26.41 -27.04
C GLU A 166 -2.69 26.25 -26.71
N PHE A 167 -3.00 26.26 -25.41
CA PHE A 167 -4.34 26.15 -24.87
C PHE A 167 -4.62 27.27 -23.90
N ASP A 168 -5.61 28.10 -24.20
CA ASP A 168 -6.12 29.09 -23.24
C ASP A 168 -6.89 28.34 -22.13
N VAL A 169 -6.43 28.49 -20.89
CA VAL A 169 -7.06 27.85 -19.75
C VAL A 169 -8.14 28.72 -19.15
N TYR A 170 -7.77 29.99 -18.79
CA TYR A 170 -8.70 30.89 -18.16
C TYR A 170 -8.17 32.33 -18.12
N ASP A 171 -9.07 33.30 -18.31
CA ASP A 171 -8.84 34.73 -18.10
C ASP A 171 -9.24 35.12 -16.68
N PHE A 172 -8.27 35.24 -15.79
CA PHE A 172 -8.50 35.60 -14.40
C PHE A 172 -8.88 37.07 -14.25
N PRO A 173 -10.04 37.35 -13.64
CA PRO A 173 -10.42 38.76 -13.34
C PRO A 173 -9.74 39.27 -12.06
N GLY A 174 -9.10 38.40 -11.30
CA GLY A 174 -8.42 38.69 -10.04
C GLY A 174 -7.52 37.52 -9.62
N GLY A 175 -7.17 37.46 -8.34
CA GLY A 175 -6.36 36.35 -7.79
C GLY A 175 -7.09 35.01 -7.82
N GLY A 176 -6.30 33.94 -7.86
CA GLY A 176 -6.83 32.57 -7.89
C GLY A 176 -5.77 31.53 -7.65
N VAL A 177 -6.05 30.29 -8.06
CA VAL A 177 -5.11 29.18 -8.06
C VAL A 177 -5.15 28.47 -9.40
N ALA A 178 -4.04 27.87 -9.81
CA ALA A 178 -3.96 27.07 -11.03
C ALA A 178 -3.03 25.88 -10.82
N MET A 179 -3.23 24.83 -11.65
CA MET A 179 -2.46 23.60 -11.58
C MET A 179 -2.31 22.98 -12.97
N GLY A 180 -1.12 22.46 -13.25
CA GLY A 180 -0.86 21.54 -14.35
C GLY A 180 -0.48 20.17 -13.80
N MET A 181 -1.05 19.09 -14.34
CA MET A 181 -0.69 17.71 -13.99
C MET A 181 -0.52 16.87 -15.25
N TYR A 182 0.11 15.70 -15.14
CA TYR A 182 0.40 14.82 -16.26
C TYR A 182 0.38 13.35 -15.87
N ASN A 183 0.29 12.50 -16.89
CA ASN A 183 0.59 11.09 -16.80
C ASN A 183 1.27 10.61 -18.09
N LEU A 184 1.75 9.35 -18.11
CA LEU A 184 2.47 8.76 -19.24
C LEU A 184 1.74 7.52 -19.74
N ASP A 185 1.66 7.36 -21.05
CA ASP A 185 1.02 6.19 -21.68
C ASP A 185 1.59 4.86 -21.20
N ASP A 186 2.92 4.75 -21.15
CA ASP A 186 3.57 3.52 -20.68
C ASP A 186 3.28 3.23 -19.21
N SER A 187 3.24 4.25 -18.35
CA SER A 187 2.86 4.11 -16.95
C SER A 187 1.40 3.66 -16.78
N ILE A 188 0.50 4.17 -17.62
CA ILE A 188 -0.91 3.75 -17.63
C ILE A 188 -1.04 2.30 -18.11
N ARG A 189 -0.32 1.89 -19.18
CA ARG A 189 -0.29 0.50 -19.63
C ARG A 189 0.25 -0.44 -18.57
N ASP A 190 1.31 -0.05 -17.88
CA ASP A 190 1.89 -0.83 -16.79
C ASP A 190 0.93 -0.95 -15.60
N PHE A 191 0.18 0.10 -15.30
CA PHE A 191 -0.90 0.07 -14.32
C PHE A 191 -2.01 -0.93 -14.73
N ALA A 192 -2.39 -0.95 -15.99
CA ALA A 192 -3.33 -1.94 -16.52
C ALA A 192 -2.80 -3.37 -16.37
N ARG A 193 -1.55 -3.63 -16.79
CA ARG A 193 -0.92 -4.96 -16.68
C ARG A 193 -0.85 -5.46 -15.24
N ALA A 194 -0.40 -4.61 -14.32
CA ALA A 194 -0.34 -4.96 -12.90
C ALA A 194 -1.72 -5.27 -12.33
N SER A 195 -2.73 -4.47 -12.66
CA SER A 195 -4.11 -4.67 -12.20
C SER A 195 -4.71 -5.97 -12.72
N MET A 196 -4.49 -6.31 -14.01
CA MET A 196 -4.98 -7.55 -14.60
C MET A 196 -4.28 -8.77 -13.99
N ARG A 197 -2.95 -8.75 -13.84
CA ARG A 197 -2.20 -9.84 -13.18
C ARG A 197 -2.63 -10.05 -11.76
N TYR A 198 -2.86 -8.97 -11.01
CA TYR A 198 -3.35 -9.08 -9.64
C TYR A 198 -4.74 -9.72 -9.59
N GLY A 199 -5.65 -9.30 -10.48
CA GLY A 199 -6.98 -9.91 -10.62
C GLY A 199 -6.90 -11.41 -10.91
N LEU A 200 -6.10 -11.83 -11.87
CA LEU A 200 -5.87 -13.25 -12.19
C LEU A 200 -5.30 -14.01 -10.99
N SER A 201 -4.31 -13.46 -10.29
CA SER A 201 -3.67 -14.10 -9.15
C SER A 201 -4.63 -14.31 -7.97
N ARG A 202 -5.66 -13.47 -7.83
CA ARG A 202 -6.70 -13.55 -6.79
C ARG A 202 -7.97 -14.23 -7.26
N ASN A 203 -8.06 -14.57 -8.55
CA ASN A 203 -9.29 -15.03 -9.18
C ASN A 203 -10.44 -14.01 -9.02
N TYR A 204 -10.15 -12.74 -9.26
CA TYR A 204 -11.07 -11.62 -9.13
C TYR A 204 -11.23 -10.83 -10.42
N PRO A 205 -12.44 -10.38 -10.78
CA PRO A 205 -12.65 -9.42 -11.86
C PRO A 205 -11.97 -8.08 -11.52
N VAL A 206 -11.69 -7.29 -12.55
CA VAL A 206 -11.02 -5.99 -12.46
C VAL A 206 -11.94 -4.90 -12.96
N TYR A 207 -12.10 -3.85 -12.17
CA TYR A 207 -12.85 -2.64 -12.51
C TYR A 207 -11.92 -1.43 -12.48
N LEU A 208 -11.77 -0.75 -13.62
CA LEU A 208 -11.14 0.57 -13.66
C LEU A 208 -12.20 1.64 -13.45
N SER A 209 -11.97 2.59 -12.57
CA SER A 209 -12.85 3.75 -12.46
C SER A 209 -12.16 5.06 -12.85
N THR A 210 -12.87 5.91 -13.58
CA THR A 210 -12.42 7.24 -14.00
C THR A 210 -13.60 8.22 -14.04
N LYS A 211 -13.32 9.49 -14.32
CA LYS A 211 -14.36 10.50 -14.64
C LYS A 211 -14.19 11.01 -16.07
N ASN A 212 -14.04 10.11 -17.04
CA ASN A 212 -13.79 10.44 -18.43
C ASN A 212 -14.91 11.25 -19.10
N THR A 213 -16.11 11.29 -18.53
CA THR A 213 -17.20 12.16 -19.00
C THR A 213 -16.93 13.64 -18.76
N ILE A 214 -16.06 13.97 -17.80
CA ILE A 214 -15.60 15.31 -17.45
C ILE A 214 -14.17 15.52 -17.99
N LEU A 215 -13.22 14.69 -17.60
CA LEU A 215 -11.83 14.73 -18.06
C LEU A 215 -11.68 13.88 -19.33
N LYS A 216 -12.27 14.36 -20.43
CA LYS A 216 -12.44 13.56 -21.65
C LYS A 216 -11.12 13.07 -22.26
N ALA A 217 -10.10 13.90 -22.31
CA ALA A 217 -8.78 13.53 -22.81
C ALA A 217 -7.98 12.79 -21.72
N TYR A 218 -7.84 13.37 -20.54
CA TYR A 218 -6.98 12.84 -19.48
C TYR A 218 -7.46 11.46 -18.99
N ASP A 219 -8.68 11.38 -18.49
CA ASP A 219 -9.25 10.13 -18.00
C ASP A 219 -9.65 9.18 -19.15
N GLY A 220 -9.98 9.75 -20.32
CA GLY A 220 -10.22 8.99 -21.55
C GLY A 220 -9.00 8.15 -21.95
N GLN A 221 -7.79 8.70 -21.80
CA GLN A 221 -6.55 7.98 -22.08
C GLN A 221 -6.37 6.75 -21.18
N PHE A 222 -6.68 6.87 -19.88
CA PHE A 222 -6.69 5.72 -18.96
C PHE A 222 -7.66 4.64 -19.41
N LYS A 223 -8.89 5.03 -19.73
CA LYS A 223 -9.92 4.10 -20.21
C LYS A 223 -9.49 3.37 -21.48
N ASP A 224 -8.96 4.10 -22.46
CA ASP A 224 -8.62 3.55 -23.76
C ASP A 224 -7.38 2.63 -23.68
N LEU A 225 -6.33 3.01 -22.95
CA LEU A 225 -5.13 2.18 -22.78
C LEU A 225 -5.39 0.94 -21.93
N PHE A 226 -6.26 1.01 -20.91
CA PHE A 226 -6.68 -0.20 -20.18
C PHE A 226 -7.43 -1.18 -21.09
N ALA A 227 -8.33 -0.68 -21.93
CA ALA A 227 -9.06 -1.51 -22.88
C ALA A 227 -8.09 -2.15 -23.92
N GLU A 228 -7.14 -1.37 -24.45
CA GLU A 228 -6.09 -1.84 -25.37
C GLU A 228 -5.30 -3.01 -24.75
N VAL A 229 -4.77 -2.82 -23.52
CA VAL A 229 -3.98 -3.83 -22.81
C VAL A 229 -4.83 -5.08 -22.53
N TYR A 230 -6.06 -4.91 -22.05
CA TYR A 230 -6.95 -6.03 -21.78
C TYR A 230 -7.21 -6.87 -23.05
N GLU A 231 -7.64 -6.25 -24.14
CA GLU A 231 -7.96 -6.94 -25.39
C GLU A 231 -6.74 -7.63 -26.01
N ALA A 232 -5.56 -6.99 -25.94
CA ALA A 232 -4.35 -7.50 -26.58
C ALA A 232 -3.60 -8.55 -25.76
N GLU A 233 -3.63 -8.45 -24.40
CA GLU A 233 -2.72 -9.22 -23.56
C GLU A 233 -3.41 -10.15 -22.56
N PHE A 234 -4.67 -9.90 -22.16
CA PHE A 234 -5.28 -10.57 -21.00
C PHE A 234 -6.65 -11.21 -21.26
N LYS A 235 -7.32 -10.87 -22.33
CA LYS A 235 -8.69 -11.30 -22.59
C LYS A 235 -8.87 -12.81 -22.55
N ASP A 236 -8.02 -13.54 -23.24
CA ASP A 236 -8.11 -15.00 -23.32
C ASP A 236 -7.93 -15.66 -21.95
N GLU A 237 -7.00 -15.13 -21.11
CA GLU A 237 -6.77 -15.63 -19.75
C GLU A 237 -7.94 -15.32 -18.84
N PHE A 238 -8.53 -14.12 -18.94
CA PHE A 238 -9.71 -13.74 -18.17
C PHE A 238 -10.91 -14.57 -18.53
N GLU A 239 -11.18 -14.76 -19.81
CA GLU A 239 -12.27 -15.63 -20.29
C GLU A 239 -12.09 -17.07 -19.82
N ALA A 240 -10.88 -17.63 -19.93
CA ALA A 240 -10.57 -18.98 -19.44
C ALA A 240 -10.77 -19.13 -17.92
N ALA A 241 -10.51 -18.08 -17.16
CA ALA A 241 -10.72 -18.03 -15.72
C ALA A 241 -12.17 -17.68 -15.32
N GLY A 242 -13.05 -17.36 -16.28
CA GLY A 242 -14.42 -16.89 -16.02
C GLY A 242 -14.45 -15.50 -15.37
N LEU A 243 -13.43 -14.67 -15.59
CA LEU A 243 -13.29 -13.31 -15.06
C LEU A 243 -13.62 -12.27 -16.10
N THR A 244 -13.88 -11.04 -15.65
CA THR A 244 -14.19 -9.90 -16.50
C THR A 244 -13.36 -8.68 -16.14
N TYR A 245 -13.13 -7.83 -17.14
CA TYR A 245 -12.68 -6.46 -16.98
C TYR A 245 -13.76 -5.50 -17.41
N GLU A 246 -13.98 -4.43 -16.66
CA GLU A 246 -14.94 -3.40 -16.98
C GLU A 246 -14.43 -2.01 -16.55
N HIS A 247 -14.66 -1.00 -17.39
CA HIS A 247 -14.49 0.40 -17.01
C HIS A 247 -15.82 0.96 -16.51
N ARG A 248 -15.80 1.71 -15.40
CA ARG A 248 -16.97 2.40 -14.84
C ARG A 248 -16.64 3.85 -14.51
N LEU A 249 -17.64 4.72 -14.52
CA LEU A 249 -17.49 6.03 -13.90
C LEU A 249 -17.29 5.88 -12.40
N ILE A 250 -16.45 6.73 -11.81
CA ILE A 250 -16.08 6.59 -10.39
C ILE A 250 -17.26 6.67 -9.43
N ASP A 251 -18.20 7.54 -9.71
CA ASP A 251 -19.45 7.65 -8.93
C ASP A 251 -20.31 6.39 -9.02
N ASP A 252 -20.44 5.79 -10.21
CA ASP A 252 -21.12 4.51 -10.39
C ASP A 252 -20.38 3.37 -9.68
N MET A 253 -19.04 3.40 -9.71
CA MET A 253 -18.25 2.37 -9.03
C MET A 253 -18.33 2.49 -7.50
N VAL A 254 -18.36 3.71 -6.95
CA VAL A 254 -18.64 3.93 -5.52
C VAL A 254 -20.01 3.38 -5.15
N ALA A 255 -21.04 3.67 -5.95
CA ALA A 255 -22.38 3.15 -5.72
C ALA A 255 -22.45 1.61 -5.80
N ALA A 256 -21.71 1.02 -6.74
CA ALA A 256 -21.58 -0.44 -6.87
C ALA A 256 -20.84 -1.05 -5.67
N ALA A 257 -19.73 -0.46 -5.25
CA ALA A 257 -18.94 -0.91 -4.10
C ALA A 257 -19.77 -0.97 -2.82
N MET A 258 -20.67 0.00 -2.59
CA MET A 258 -21.55 0.01 -1.43
C MET A 258 -22.64 -1.07 -1.45
N LYS A 259 -22.92 -1.66 -2.61
CA LYS A 259 -24.00 -2.66 -2.81
C LYS A 259 -23.47 -4.07 -3.00
N TRP A 260 -22.25 -4.21 -3.50
CA TRP A 260 -21.64 -5.52 -3.78
C TRP A 260 -20.97 -6.11 -2.55
N GLU A 261 -20.79 -7.43 -2.56
CA GLU A 261 -20.18 -8.15 -1.44
C GLU A 261 -18.65 -8.05 -1.36
N GLY A 262 -18.00 -7.50 -2.38
CA GLY A 262 -16.56 -7.53 -2.58
C GLY A 262 -16.13 -8.65 -3.55
N GLY A 263 -14.87 -9.07 -3.48
CA GLY A 263 -14.29 -10.09 -4.36
C GLY A 263 -13.90 -9.53 -5.72
N TYR A 264 -13.32 -8.35 -5.77
CA TYR A 264 -12.85 -7.71 -7.00
C TYR A 264 -11.65 -6.79 -6.75
N VAL A 265 -10.93 -6.48 -7.82
CA VAL A 265 -9.90 -5.45 -7.87
C VAL A 265 -10.52 -4.16 -8.41
N TRP A 266 -10.37 -3.09 -7.65
CA TRP A 266 -10.79 -1.74 -8.02
C TRP A 266 -9.56 -0.92 -8.39
N ALA A 267 -9.27 -0.81 -9.69
CA ALA A 267 -8.18 -0.01 -10.23
C ALA A 267 -8.56 1.48 -10.24
N CYS A 268 -7.79 2.28 -9.54
CA CYS A 268 -8.03 3.71 -9.33
C CYS A 268 -6.83 4.54 -9.74
N LYS A 269 -7.07 5.72 -10.32
CA LYS A 269 -6.02 6.74 -10.49
C LYS A 269 -5.43 7.14 -9.15
N ASN A 270 -4.33 7.88 -9.17
CA ASN A 270 -3.52 8.13 -7.98
C ASN A 270 -4.32 8.71 -6.79
N TYR A 271 -4.99 9.83 -6.97
CA TYR A 271 -5.80 10.45 -5.91
C TYR A 271 -7.02 9.60 -5.51
N ASP A 272 -7.74 9.10 -6.51
CA ASP A 272 -8.92 8.25 -6.27
C ASP A 272 -8.53 7.01 -5.46
N GLY A 273 -7.42 6.38 -5.78
CA GLY A 273 -6.91 5.20 -5.08
C GLY A 273 -6.48 5.49 -3.64
N ASP A 274 -5.90 6.66 -3.40
CA ASP A 274 -5.56 7.10 -2.04
C ASP A 274 -6.81 7.23 -1.17
N VAL A 275 -7.81 7.96 -1.65
CA VAL A 275 -9.06 8.20 -0.91
C VAL A 275 -9.89 6.91 -0.77
N GLN A 276 -10.06 6.15 -1.85
CA GLN A 276 -10.91 4.96 -1.83
C GLN A 276 -10.30 3.81 -1.02
N SER A 277 -8.98 3.67 -0.97
CA SER A 277 -8.34 2.66 -0.12
C SER A 277 -8.62 2.90 1.36
N ASP A 278 -8.58 4.14 1.81
CA ASP A 278 -8.92 4.49 3.20
C ASP A 278 -10.43 4.34 3.48
N THR A 279 -11.28 4.72 2.53
CA THR A 279 -12.73 4.50 2.63
C THR A 279 -13.05 3.01 2.77
N VAL A 280 -12.45 2.15 1.96
CA VAL A 280 -12.61 0.70 2.02
C VAL A 280 -12.08 0.15 3.35
N ALA A 281 -10.90 0.61 3.81
CA ALA A 281 -10.34 0.19 5.08
C ALA A 281 -11.29 0.48 6.25
N GLN A 282 -11.86 1.69 6.31
CA GLN A 282 -12.84 2.05 7.33
C GLN A 282 -14.13 1.21 7.22
N GLY A 283 -14.58 0.96 6.01
CA GLY A 283 -15.76 0.11 5.77
C GLY A 283 -15.59 -1.33 6.27
N PHE A 284 -14.37 -1.87 6.24
CA PHE A 284 -14.01 -3.17 6.82
C PHE A 284 -13.68 -3.12 8.32
N GLY A 285 -13.67 -1.95 8.93
CA GLY A 285 -13.57 -1.77 10.37
C GLY A 285 -12.36 -0.98 10.85
N SER A 286 -11.19 -1.10 10.23
CA SER A 286 -9.98 -0.43 10.70
C SER A 286 -8.88 -0.35 9.63
N LEU A 287 -8.20 0.79 9.56
CA LEU A 287 -6.97 0.93 8.78
C LEU A 287 -5.84 -0.01 9.28
N GLY A 288 -5.85 -0.37 10.57
CA GLY A 288 -4.94 -1.37 11.15
C GLY A 288 -5.15 -2.80 10.65
N LEU A 289 -6.20 -3.04 9.85
CA LEU A 289 -6.51 -4.30 9.18
C LEU A 289 -6.39 -4.19 7.65
N MET A 290 -5.49 -3.35 7.16
CA MET A 290 -5.24 -3.15 5.73
C MET A 290 -3.79 -3.47 5.38
N THR A 291 -3.59 -4.37 4.42
CA THR A 291 -2.27 -4.61 3.80
C THR A 291 -2.01 -3.58 2.70
N SER A 292 -0.74 -3.32 2.43
CA SER A 292 -0.30 -2.49 1.31
C SER A 292 0.88 -3.16 0.63
N VAL A 293 0.72 -3.52 -0.65
CA VAL A 293 1.77 -4.17 -1.44
C VAL A 293 1.97 -3.39 -2.72
N LEU A 294 3.16 -2.82 -2.90
CA LEU A 294 3.61 -2.32 -4.19
C LEU A 294 4.08 -3.49 -5.03
N MET A 295 3.55 -3.64 -6.24
CA MET A 295 3.96 -4.67 -7.21
C MET A 295 4.36 -4.02 -8.53
N THR A 296 5.54 -4.43 -9.06
CA THR A 296 5.96 -4.02 -10.41
C THR A 296 5.07 -4.64 -11.49
N PRO A 297 4.98 -4.04 -12.70
CA PRO A 297 4.09 -4.50 -13.76
C PRO A 297 4.34 -5.94 -14.22
N ASP A 298 5.59 -6.41 -14.13
CA ASP A 298 5.97 -7.79 -14.45
C ASP A 298 5.67 -8.79 -13.32
N GLY A 299 5.21 -8.29 -12.16
CA GLY A 299 4.87 -9.10 -10.99
C GLY A 299 6.07 -9.71 -10.27
N LYS A 300 7.31 -9.34 -10.63
CA LYS A 300 8.53 -9.94 -10.06
C LYS A 300 9.01 -9.25 -8.80
N THR A 301 8.82 -7.94 -8.69
CA THR A 301 9.28 -7.18 -7.52
C THR A 301 8.10 -6.70 -6.69
N VAL A 302 8.17 -6.92 -5.40
CA VAL A 302 7.20 -6.38 -4.43
C VAL A 302 7.88 -5.67 -3.28
N GLU A 303 7.19 -4.69 -2.75
CA GLU A 303 7.47 -4.08 -1.45
C GLU A 303 6.18 -4.07 -0.65
N ALA A 304 6.20 -4.74 0.51
CA ALA A 304 5.05 -4.89 1.39
C ALA A 304 5.20 -4.04 2.65
N GLU A 305 4.17 -3.26 2.97
CA GLU A 305 4.15 -2.39 4.14
C GLU A 305 2.77 -2.43 4.85
N ALA A 306 2.70 -1.92 6.08
CA ALA A 306 1.42 -1.61 6.71
C ALA A 306 0.87 -0.29 6.14
N ALA A 307 -0.44 -0.22 5.91
CA ALA A 307 -1.09 0.96 5.35
C ALA A 307 -1.28 2.12 6.34
N HIS A 308 -0.81 1.99 7.59
CA HIS A 308 -0.91 3.00 8.65
C HIS A 308 0.44 3.67 8.93
N GLY A 309 0.42 4.76 9.70
CA GLY A 309 1.61 5.50 10.12
C GLY A 309 2.32 4.92 11.35
N THR A 310 3.21 5.70 11.93
CA THR A 310 4.16 5.30 12.99
C THR A 310 3.56 5.20 14.41
N VAL A 311 2.27 5.52 14.58
CA VAL A 311 1.53 5.46 15.86
C VAL A 311 2.19 6.29 16.97
N THR A 312 2.47 7.54 16.68
CA THR A 312 3.15 8.51 17.57
C THR A 312 2.56 8.57 18.98
N ARG A 313 1.22 8.58 19.11
CA ARG A 313 0.57 8.69 20.42
C ARG A 313 0.93 7.54 21.36
N HIS A 314 0.99 6.30 20.85
CA HIS A 314 1.40 5.14 21.65
C HIS A 314 2.91 5.16 21.92
N TYR A 315 3.71 5.66 20.98
CA TYR A 315 5.13 5.85 21.21
C TYR A 315 5.41 6.79 22.38
N ARG A 316 4.69 7.91 22.48
CA ARG A 316 4.81 8.83 23.64
C ARG A 316 4.46 8.15 24.97
N GLN A 317 3.43 7.29 24.98
CA GLN A 317 3.11 6.49 26.18
C GLN A 317 4.21 5.49 26.51
N HIS A 318 4.76 4.81 25.50
CA HIS A 318 5.88 3.89 25.68
C HIS A 318 7.12 4.57 26.24
N GLN A 319 7.48 5.77 25.76
CA GLN A 319 8.59 6.57 26.28
C GLN A 319 8.41 6.93 27.77
N GLN A 320 7.19 7.03 28.26
CA GLN A 320 6.85 7.27 29.67
C GLN A 320 6.85 5.98 30.51
N GLY A 321 7.17 4.83 29.90
CA GLY A 321 7.16 3.53 30.58
C GLY A 321 5.78 2.89 30.75
N ASN A 322 4.75 3.43 30.09
CA ASN A 322 3.41 2.88 30.14
C ASN A 322 3.26 1.69 29.16
N PRO A 323 2.53 0.62 29.55
CA PRO A 323 2.20 -0.46 28.63
C PRO A 323 1.31 0.08 27.50
N THR A 324 1.53 -0.43 26.28
CA THR A 324 0.76 -0.05 25.12
C THR A 324 0.05 -1.26 24.52
N SER A 325 -1.12 -1.03 23.96
CA SER A 325 -1.87 -2.00 23.18
C SER A 325 -2.02 -1.46 21.76
N THR A 326 -0.98 -1.65 20.96
CA THR A 326 -0.90 -1.23 19.56
C THR A 326 -1.06 -2.45 18.68
N ASN A 327 -1.95 -2.38 17.69
CA ASN A 327 -2.27 -3.46 16.79
C ASN A 327 -1.08 -3.77 15.84
N PRO A 328 -0.48 -4.98 15.89
CA PRO A 328 0.62 -5.37 15.03
C PRO A 328 0.19 -6.08 13.75
N VAL A 329 -1.11 -6.33 13.55
CA VAL A 329 -1.63 -7.22 12.50
C VAL A 329 -1.15 -6.80 11.11
N ALA A 330 -1.31 -5.52 10.74
CA ALA A 330 -0.88 -5.04 9.43
C ALA A 330 0.64 -5.15 9.23
N SER A 331 1.44 -4.97 10.28
CA SER A 331 2.91 -5.16 10.22
C SER A 331 3.30 -6.64 10.09
N ILE A 332 2.58 -7.55 10.75
CA ILE A 332 2.76 -9.01 10.56
C ILE A 332 2.46 -9.36 9.09
N PHE A 333 1.37 -8.84 8.53
CA PHE A 333 1.00 -9.09 7.14
C PHE A 333 1.96 -8.46 6.13
N ALA A 334 2.63 -7.36 6.46
CA ALA A 334 3.73 -6.84 5.64
C ALA A 334 4.86 -7.88 5.50
N TRP A 335 5.28 -8.50 6.61
CA TRP A 335 6.25 -9.58 6.58
C TRP A 335 5.76 -10.79 5.79
N THR A 336 4.55 -11.26 6.05
CA THR A 336 4.03 -12.48 5.41
C THR A 336 3.80 -12.30 3.93
N ARG A 337 3.30 -11.14 3.47
CA ARG A 337 3.13 -10.85 2.03
C ARG A 337 4.46 -10.83 1.29
N GLY A 338 5.50 -10.23 1.87
CA GLY A 338 6.85 -10.27 1.33
C GLY A 338 7.42 -11.69 1.28
N LEU A 339 7.30 -12.45 2.36
CA LEU A 339 7.78 -13.83 2.45
C LEU A 339 7.04 -14.79 1.50
N ALA A 340 5.72 -14.66 1.39
CA ALA A 340 4.93 -15.45 0.46
C ALA A 340 5.36 -15.19 -1.01
N HIS A 341 5.63 -13.93 -1.34
CA HIS A 341 6.16 -13.58 -2.65
C HIS A 341 7.57 -14.14 -2.87
N ARG A 342 8.43 -14.08 -1.85
CA ARG A 342 9.77 -14.68 -1.88
C ARG A 342 9.71 -16.17 -2.15
N GLY A 343 8.83 -16.88 -1.44
CA GLY A 343 8.62 -18.31 -1.64
C GLY A 343 8.14 -18.66 -3.05
N LYS A 344 7.26 -17.84 -3.63
CA LYS A 344 6.81 -18.01 -5.03
C LYS A 344 7.94 -17.78 -6.03
N LEU A 345 8.73 -16.72 -5.86
CA LEU A 345 9.87 -16.42 -6.76
C LEU A 345 10.94 -17.50 -6.72
N ASP A 346 11.19 -18.09 -5.54
CA ASP A 346 12.24 -19.09 -5.33
C ASP A 346 11.75 -20.52 -5.59
N GLY A 347 10.45 -20.72 -5.78
CA GLY A 347 9.86 -22.05 -5.88
C GLY A 347 9.98 -22.86 -4.59
N THR A 348 9.94 -22.19 -3.42
CA THR A 348 10.03 -22.78 -2.08
C THR A 348 8.67 -22.74 -1.38
N PRO A 349 7.81 -23.75 -1.57
CA PRO A 349 6.47 -23.77 -1.02
C PRO A 349 6.45 -23.73 0.52
N GLU A 350 7.50 -24.19 1.20
CA GLU A 350 7.60 -24.17 2.66
C GLU A 350 7.60 -22.74 3.19
N VAL A 351 8.25 -21.80 2.49
CA VAL A 351 8.26 -20.37 2.86
C VAL A 351 6.89 -19.76 2.64
N THR A 352 6.23 -20.09 1.53
CA THR A 352 4.86 -19.63 1.25
C THR A 352 3.88 -20.17 2.29
N ASN A 353 3.95 -21.45 2.60
CA ASN A 353 3.09 -22.11 3.59
C ASN A 353 3.28 -21.53 5.00
N PHE A 354 4.52 -21.21 5.38
CA PHE A 354 4.80 -20.53 6.64
C PHE A 354 4.10 -19.18 6.71
N ALA A 355 4.25 -18.36 5.68
CA ALA A 355 3.62 -17.04 5.62
C ALA A 355 2.09 -17.13 5.71
N GLU A 356 1.47 -18.02 4.94
CA GLU A 356 0.02 -18.25 4.95
C GLU A 356 -0.46 -18.81 6.31
N THR A 357 0.33 -19.66 6.93
CA THR A 357 0.02 -20.19 8.27
C THR A 357 0.05 -19.08 9.31
N LEU A 358 1.04 -18.20 9.28
CA LEU A 358 1.13 -17.08 10.21
C LEU A 358 -0.06 -16.10 10.02
N GLU A 359 -0.46 -15.80 8.77
CA GLU A 359 -1.66 -15.00 8.50
C GLU A 359 -2.91 -15.63 9.09
N ARG A 360 -3.13 -16.92 8.84
CA ARG A 360 -4.28 -17.67 9.36
C ARG A 360 -4.29 -17.69 10.90
N VAL A 361 -3.16 -17.99 11.52
CA VAL A 361 -3.02 -18.02 12.99
C VAL A 361 -3.28 -16.65 13.59
N CYS A 362 -2.81 -15.58 12.96
CA CYS A 362 -3.07 -14.22 13.40
C CYS A 362 -4.58 -13.91 13.41
N ILE A 363 -5.29 -14.26 12.34
CA ILE A 363 -6.75 -14.10 12.23
C ILE A 363 -7.46 -14.93 13.29
N GLU A 364 -7.16 -16.23 13.40
CA GLU A 364 -7.77 -17.16 14.36
C GLU A 364 -7.54 -16.72 15.81
N THR A 365 -6.38 -16.11 16.11
CA THR A 365 -6.10 -15.58 17.45
C THR A 365 -7.06 -14.43 17.80
N VAL A 366 -7.31 -13.50 16.87
CA VAL A 366 -8.30 -12.43 17.08
C VAL A 366 -9.71 -13.02 17.20
N GLU A 367 -10.07 -13.97 16.34
CA GLU A 367 -11.38 -14.63 16.36
C GLU A 367 -11.64 -15.41 17.67
N SER A 368 -10.59 -15.88 18.34
CA SER A 368 -10.67 -16.51 19.67
C SER A 368 -10.93 -15.52 20.81
N GLY A 369 -10.98 -14.20 20.51
CA GLY A 369 -11.17 -13.13 21.49
C GLY A 369 -9.88 -12.58 22.10
N LYS A 370 -8.71 -13.00 21.64
CA LYS A 370 -7.40 -12.43 22.02
C LYS A 370 -7.02 -11.35 21.01
N MET A 371 -7.02 -10.11 21.43
CA MET A 371 -6.83 -8.96 20.51
C MET A 371 -6.32 -7.73 21.24
N THR A 372 -5.83 -6.75 20.47
CA THR A 372 -5.43 -5.46 20.97
C THR A 372 -6.64 -4.55 21.25
N LYS A 373 -6.40 -3.46 21.99
CA LYS A 373 -7.45 -2.56 22.50
C LYS A 373 -8.28 -1.93 21.39
N ASP A 374 -7.67 -1.54 20.28
CA ASP A 374 -8.37 -0.95 19.14
C ASP A 374 -9.41 -1.90 18.55
N LEU A 375 -9.06 -3.18 18.38
CA LEU A 375 -9.97 -4.21 17.90
C LEU A 375 -11.05 -4.55 18.92
N ALA A 376 -10.67 -4.65 20.20
CA ALA A 376 -11.61 -4.92 21.27
C ALA A 376 -12.71 -3.85 21.37
N LEU A 377 -12.36 -2.59 21.19
CA LEU A 377 -13.32 -1.48 21.18
C LEU A 377 -14.30 -1.55 20.01
N LEU A 378 -13.91 -2.15 18.88
CA LEU A 378 -14.82 -2.40 17.76
C LEU A 378 -15.81 -3.51 18.06
N VAL A 379 -15.40 -4.55 18.79
CA VAL A 379 -16.26 -5.67 19.19
C VAL A 379 -17.29 -5.22 20.21
N GLY A 380 -16.88 -4.50 21.25
CA GLY A 380 -17.78 -3.99 22.28
C GLY A 380 -17.09 -3.60 23.59
N PRO A 381 -17.81 -2.93 24.50
CA PRO A 381 -17.22 -2.40 25.73
C PRO A 381 -16.75 -3.46 26.73
N ASP A 382 -17.29 -4.68 26.65
CA ASP A 382 -16.97 -5.78 27.56
C ASP A 382 -15.91 -6.73 26.98
N GLN A 383 -15.43 -6.50 25.77
CA GLN A 383 -14.38 -7.30 25.16
C GLN A 383 -13.04 -7.03 25.84
N PRO A 384 -12.41 -8.05 26.47
CA PRO A 384 -11.05 -7.90 27.03
C PRO A 384 -10.04 -7.68 25.92
N TYR A 385 -8.95 -7.00 26.25
CA TYR A 385 -7.85 -6.78 25.35
C TYR A 385 -6.50 -7.15 25.97
N GLN A 386 -5.51 -7.37 25.11
CA GLN A 386 -4.13 -7.65 25.48
C GLN A 386 -3.23 -6.45 25.13
N THR A 387 -2.11 -6.32 25.84
CA THR A 387 -0.98 -5.49 25.37
C THR A 387 -0.42 -6.05 24.07
N THR A 388 0.36 -5.26 23.34
CA THR A 388 1.02 -5.73 22.11
C THR A 388 1.85 -6.97 22.34
N GLN A 389 2.64 -7.02 23.43
CA GLN A 389 3.50 -8.16 23.76
C GLN A 389 2.70 -9.42 24.11
N GLU A 390 1.63 -9.28 24.91
CA GLU A 390 0.75 -10.42 25.23
C GLU A 390 0.05 -10.98 23.99
N PHE A 391 -0.36 -10.08 23.09
CA PHE A 391 -1.00 -10.49 21.83
C PHE A 391 -0.01 -11.21 20.91
N LEU A 392 1.21 -10.70 20.74
CA LEU A 392 2.27 -11.35 19.98
C LEU A 392 2.64 -12.72 20.59
N ALA A 393 2.71 -12.83 21.93
CA ALA A 393 2.93 -14.11 22.60
C ALA A 393 1.80 -15.11 22.34
N SER A 394 0.54 -14.64 22.32
CA SER A 394 -0.60 -15.49 21.97
C SER A 394 -0.54 -15.98 20.51
N ILE A 395 -0.10 -15.14 19.59
CA ILE A 395 0.12 -15.54 18.18
C ILE A 395 1.23 -16.57 18.08
N ASP A 396 2.37 -16.35 18.78
CA ASP A 396 3.50 -17.29 18.74
C ASP A 396 3.13 -18.67 19.31
N GLU A 397 2.40 -18.72 20.43
CA GLU A 397 1.90 -19.97 21.00
C GLU A 397 1.04 -20.74 19.98
N ASN A 398 0.11 -20.06 19.33
CA ASN A 398 -0.75 -20.67 18.31
C ASN A 398 0.04 -21.06 17.05
N LEU A 399 1.04 -20.28 16.66
CA LEU A 399 1.91 -20.59 15.52
C LEU A 399 2.76 -21.83 15.78
N GLN A 400 3.34 -21.97 17.00
CA GLN A 400 4.08 -23.16 17.39
C GLN A 400 3.19 -24.40 17.30
N ALA A 401 1.94 -24.32 17.76
CA ALA A 401 0.98 -25.41 17.66
C ALA A 401 0.61 -25.77 16.22
N ALA A 402 0.49 -24.77 15.35
CA ALA A 402 0.14 -24.96 13.94
C ALA A 402 1.31 -25.49 13.09
N MET A 403 2.56 -25.28 13.54
CA MET A 403 3.80 -25.73 12.87
C MET A 403 4.34 -27.03 13.42
N ALA A 404 3.76 -27.59 14.51
CA ALA A 404 4.14 -28.88 15.09
C ALA A 404 3.61 -30.05 14.27
#